data_0c57f6c57e48b257050b58168543d141
#
_entry.id   0c57f6c57e48b257050b58168543d141
#
_cell.length_a   1.000
_cell.length_b   1.000
_cell.length_c   1.000
_cell.angle_alpha   90.00
_cell.angle_beta   90.00
_cell.angle_gamma   90.00
#
_symmetry.space_group_name_H-M   'P 1'
#
loop_
_entity.id
_entity.type
_entity.pdbx_description
1 polymer ?
#
loop_
_entity_poly.entity_id
_entity_poly.type
_entity_poly.pdbx_seq_one_letter_code
_entity_poly.pdbx_strand_id
1 'polypeptide(L)'
;MKYVLIVPDGMADEPIAELGNKTPLEAARTPNMDALAKKGFSGMVQTIPEGMPPGSDIGNLSLLGYDPAQIFSGRAPLEAANMGVFLNDNEVAFRCNLVTLKNDTMNDYSAGHISSEE
;
A
#
# COMPACT_ATOMS: atom_id res chain seq x y z
N MET A 1 16.70 -19.27 11.60
CA MET A 1 16.81 -17.82 11.46
C MET A 1 15.42 -17.27 11.25
N LYS A 2 15.08 -16.10 11.81
CA LYS A 2 13.78 -15.45 11.65
C LYS A 2 14.00 -14.14 10.89
N TYR A 3 13.14 -13.87 9.92
CA TYR A 3 13.11 -12.62 9.17
C TYR A 3 11.85 -11.87 9.54
N VAL A 4 11.95 -10.56 9.71
CA VAL A 4 10.81 -9.67 10.00
C VAL A 4 10.89 -8.51 9.02
N LEU A 5 9.86 -8.35 8.22
CA LEU A 5 9.68 -7.22 7.32
C LEU A 5 8.64 -6.28 7.93
N ILE A 6 9.04 -5.04 8.18
CA ILE A 6 8.15 -3.98 8.66
C ILE A 6 8.01 -2.96 7.53
N VAL A 7 6.78 -2.73 7.09
CA VAL A 7 6.48 -1.80 6.00
C VAL A 7 5.64 -0.64 6.56
N PRO A 8 6.27 0.49 6.92
CA PRO A 8 5.53 1.70 7.30
C PRO A 8 5.05 2.42 6.04
N ASP A 9 3.97 1.93 5.49
CA ASP A 9 3.38 2.45 4.25
C ASP A 9 2.95 3.90 4.40
N GLY A 10 3.20 4.73 3.38
CA GLY A 10 2.83 6.15 3.36
C GLY A 10 3.66 7.05 4.31
N MET A 11 4.82 6.60 4.80
CA MET A 11 5.64 7.37 5.74
C MET A 11 6.51 8.43 5.03
N ALA A 12 6.84 8.24 3.77
CA ALA A 12 7.62 9.20 2.98
C ALA A 12 6.74 10.37 2.54
N ASP A 13 7.27 11.59 2.63
CA ASP A 13 6.58 12.81 2.23
C ASP A 13 7.58 13.90 1.84
N GLU A 14 7.07 14.99 1.26
CA GLU A 14 7.84 16.17 0.92
C GLU A 14 8.09 17.08 2.13
N PRO A 15 9.12 17.93 2.10
CA PRO A 15 9.35 18.93 3.15
C PRO A 15 8.20 19.92 3.29
N ILE A 16 7.76 20.18 4.51
CA ILE A 16 6.65 21.07 4.86
C ILE A 16 7.19 22.35 5.50
N ALA A 17 6.77 23.52 5.00
CA ALA A 17 7.26 24.81 5.47
C ALA A 17 6.99 25.04 6.97
N GLU A 18 5.82 24.64 7.45
CA GLU A 18 5.39 24.73 8.84
C GLU A 18 6.22 23.86 9.80
N LEU A 19 6.89 22.83 9.27
CA LEU A 19 7.84 21.98 9.99
C LEU A 19 9.29 22.45 9.85
N GLY A 20 9.50 23.68 9.39
CA GLY A 20 10.85 24.23 9.17
C GLY A 20 11.54 23.61 7.96
N ASN A 21 10.83 23.33 6.89
CA ASN A 21 11.27 22.64 5.68
C ASN A 21 11.83 21.21 5.93
N LYS A 22 11.24 20.53 6.89
CA LYS A 22 11.51 19.11 7.16
C LYS A 22 10.35 18.26 6.67
N THR A 23 10.65 17.03 6.29
CA THR A 23 9.61 16.02 6.11
C THR A 23 8.96 15.66 7.44
N PRO A 24 7.72 15.12 7.47
CA PRO A 24 7.11 14.63 8.69
C PRO A 24 7.97 13.62 9.44
N LEU A 25 8.67 12.75 8.72
CA LEU A 25 9.59 11.77 9.31
C LEU A 25 10.80 12.43 9.99
N GLU A 26 11.40 13.45 9.36
CA GLU A 26 12.52 14.21 9.95
C GLU A 26 12.09 15.03 11.17
N ALA A 27 10.84 15.47 11.22
CA ALA A 27 10.28 16.21 12.35
C ALA A 27 9.81 15.28 13.49
N ALA A 28 9.50 14.05 13.20
CA ALA A 28 8.99 13.08 14.15
C ALA A 28 10.09 12.59 15.13
N ARG A 29 9.68 12.21 16.33
CA ARG A 29 10.56 11.58 17.31
C ARG A 29 10.56 10.06 17.11
N THR A 30 11.60 9.52 16.47
CA THR A 30 11.70 8.13 16.05
C THR A 30 12.90 7.37 16.65
N PRO A 31 13.10 7.35 17.99
CA PRO A 31 14.35 6.86 18.61
C PRO A 31 14.65 5.39 18.31
N ASN A 32 13.63 4.55 18.14
CA ASN A 32 13.82 3.13 17.82
C ASN A 32 14.22 2.93 16.35
N MET A 33 13.60 3.67 15.42
CA MET A 33 13.98 3.63 14.01
C MET A 33 15.39 4.18 13.82
N ASP A 34 15.72 5.29 14.50
CA ASP A 34 17.06 5.88 14.47
C ASP A 34 18.13 4.89 14.98
N ALA A 35 17.80 4.16 16.04
CA ALA A 35 18.71 3.15 16.59
C ALA A 35 18.93 1.97 15.63
N LEU A 36 17.89 1.55 14.91
CA LEU A 36 17.99 0.51 13.88
C LEU A 36 18.80 1.00 12.68
N ALA A 37 18.53 2.20 12.18
CA ALA A 37 19.25 2.79 11.06
C ALA A 37 20.75 2.94 11.36
N LYS A 38 21.10 3.34 12.59
CA LYS A 38 22.51 3.45 13.02
C LYS A 38 23.26 2.12 13.12
N LYS A 39 22.53 1.02 13.34
CA LYS A 39 23.12 -0.33 13.50
C LYS A 39 23.04 -1.18 12.24
N GLY A 40 22.21 -0.79 11.30
CA GLY A 40 21.95 -1.51 10.06
C GLY A 40 22.58 -0.85 8.85
N PHE A 41 22.13 -1.31 7.69
CA PHE A 41 22.44 -0.69 6.40
C PHE A 41 21.18 0.02 5.89
N SER A 42 21.36 1.21 5.34
CA SER A 42 20.28 2.00 4.74
C SER A 42 20.55 2.22 3.26
N GLY A 43 19.51 2.28 2.47
CA GLY A 43 19.61 2.53 1.03
C GLY A 43 18.25 2.88 0.43
N MET A 44 18.28 3.21 -0.85
CA MET A 44 17.06 3.47 -1.64
C MET A 44 16.71 2.24 -2.46
N VAL A 45 15.43 1.91 -2.49
CA VAL A 45 14.88 0.79 -3.27
C VAL A 45 13.75 1.32 -4.13
N GLN A 46 13.79 1.04 -5.41
CA GLN A 46 12.67 1.32 -6.31
C GLN A 46 11.64 0.20 -6.17
N THR A 47 10.59 0.45 -5.41
CA THR A 47 9.53 -0.54 -5.14
C THR A 47 8.42 -0.53 -6.19
N ILE A 48 8.28 0.55 -6.95
CA ILE A 48 7.34 0.64 -8.06
C ILE A 48 8.15 0.65 -9.35
N PRO A 49 8.05 -0.38 -10.21
CA PRO A 49 8.71 -0.39 -11.51
C PRO A 49 8.26 0.78 -12.40
N GLU A 50 9.14 1.23 -13.30
CA GLU A 50 8.84 2.30 -14.23
C GLU A 50 7.63 1.94 -15.10
N GLY A 51 6.71 2.90 -15.28
CA GLY A 51 5.49 2.72 -16.07
C GLY A 51 4.34 2.02 -15.33
N MET A 52 4.54 1.52 -14.11
CA MET A 52 3.46 0.96 -13.30
C MET A 52 2.80 2.04 -12.41
N PRO A 53 1.48 1.95 -12.18
CA PRO A 53 0.80 2.88 -11.28
C PRO A 53 1.29 2.69 -9.83
N PRO A 54 1.43 3.78 -9.05
CA PRO A 54 1.82 3.67 -7.65
C PRO A 54 0.70 2.99 -6.85
N GLY A 55 1.06 1.92 -6.15
CA GLY A 55 0.13 1.17 -5.32
C GLY A 55 0.86 0.28 -4.32
N SER A 56 0.30 0.13 -3.11
CA SER A 56 0.88 -0.71 -2.06
C SER A 56 0.94 -2.18 -2.45
N ASP A 57 0.02 -2.65 -3.27
CA ASP A 57 0.02 -3.99 -3.86
C ASP A 57 1.27 -4.24 -4.70
N ILE A 58 1.58 -3.34 -5.63
CA ILE A 58 2.79 -3.42 -6.47
C ILE A 58 4.05 -3.30 -5.62
N GLY A 59 4.10 -2.31 -4.72
CA GLY A 59 5.24 -2.09 -3.84
C GLY A 59 5.53 -3.29 -2.93
N ASN A 60 4.50 -3.90 -2.37
CA ASN A 60 4.65 -5.09 -1.52
C ASN A 60 5.11 -6.31 -2.31
N LEU A 61 4.65 -6.52 -3.54
CA LEU A 61 5.16 -7.58 -4.41
C LEU A 61 6.67 -7.41 -4.66
N SER A 62 7.11 -6.18 -4.99
CA SER A 62 8.53 -5.88 -5.17
C SER A 62 9.36 -6.14 -3.90
N LEU A 63 8.87 -5.72 -2.73
CA LEU A 63 9.54 -5.95 -1.44
C LEU A 63 9.66 -7.44 -1.09
N LEU A 64 8.71 -8.26 -1.52
CA LEU A 64 8.73 -9.71 -1.35
C LEU A 64 9.59 -10.43 -2.39
N GLY A 65 10.18 -9.70 -3.34
CA GLY A 65 11.08 -10.25 -4.35
C GLY A 65 10.40 -10.75 -5.61
N TYR A 66 9.14 -10.43 -5.81
CA TYR A 66 8.43 -10.70 -7.06
C TYR A 66 8.65 -9.57 -8.06
N ASP A 67 8.56 -9.87 -9.35
CA ASP A 67 8.52 -8.86 -10.41
C ASP A 67 7.05 -8.49 -10.73
N PRO A 68 6.56 -7.34 -10.27
CA PRO A 68 5.18 -6.97 -10.52
C PRO A 68 4.83 -6.82 -11.99
N ALA A 69 5.80 -6.44 -12.83
CA ALA A 69 5.58 -6.30 -14.27
C ALA A 69 5.22 -7.63 -14.95
N GLN A 70 5.64 -8.75 -14.36
CA GLN A 70 5.33 -10.07 -14.89
C GLN A 70 4.08 -10.71 -14.29
N ILE A 71 3.79 -10.43 -13.02
CA ILE A 71 2.77 -11.19 -12.28
C ILE A 71 1.55 -10.38 -11.87
N PHE A 72 1.63 -9.04 -11.86
CA PHE A 72 0.53 -8.21 -11.40
C PHE A 72 -0.56 -8.10 -12.46
N SER A 73 -1.68 -8.78 -12.23
CA SER A 73 -2.87 -8.76 -13.09
C SER A 73 -4.01 -7.88 -12.54
N GLY A 74 -3.75 -7.20 -11.44
CA GLY A 74 -4.72 -6.35 -10.76
C GLY A 74 -4.87 -6.70 -9.29
N ARG A 75 -5.59 -5.85 -8.55
CA ARG A 75 -5.78 -6.00 -7.11
C ARG A 75 -6.83 -7.06 -6.76
N ALA A 76 -7.86 -7.20 -7.60
CA ALA A 76 -8.97 -8.09 -7.32
C ALA A 76 -8.56 -9.58 -7.16
N PRO A 77 -7.67 -10.16 -7.98
CA PRO A 77 -7.20 -11.54 -7.77
C PRO A 77 -6.45 -11.74 -6.46
N LEU A 78 -5.68 -10.74 -6.00
CA LEU A 78 -4.96 -10.80 -4.73
C LEU A 78 -5.93 -10.78 -3.54
N GLU A 79 -6.96 -9.93 -3.60
CA GLU A 79 -8.00 -9.87 -2.58
C GLU A 79 -8.85 -11.15 -2.56
N ALA A 80 -9.20 -11.69 -3.73
CA ALA A 80 -9.90 -12.96 -3.85
C ALA A 80 -9.11 -14.12 -3.21
N ALA A 81 -7.82 -14.22 -3.52
CA ALA A 81 -6.95 -15.24 -2.93
C ALA A 81 -6.85 -15.11 -1.41
N ASN A 82 -6.77 -13.88 -0.88
CA ASN A 82 -6.75 -13.64 0.57
C ASN A 82 -8.06 -14.04 1.26
N MET A 83 -9.19 -13.95 0.56
CA MET A 83 -10.50 -14.42 1.05
C MET A 83 -10.72 -15.92 0.85
N GLY A 84 -9.75 -16.64 0.30
CA GLY A 84 -9.86 -18.07 -0.01
C GLY A 84 -10.70 -18.38 -1.25
N VAL A 85 -10.96 -17.38 -2.09
CA VAL A 85 -11.64 -17.54 -3.38
C VAL A 85 -10.58 -17.77 -4.46
N PHE A 86 -10.53 -18.99 -4.97
CA PHE A 86 -9.60 -19.37 -6.02
C PHE A 86 -10.28 -19.26 -7.37
N LEU A 87 -9.60 -18.62 -8.32
CA LEU A 87 -10.08 -18.43 -9.67
C LEU A 87 -9.60 -19.58 -10.56
N ASN A 88 -10.48 -20.08 -11.42
CA ASN A 88 -10.11 -20.97 -12.52
C ASN A 88 -9.59 -20.17 -13.72
N ASP A 89 -8.97 -20.84 -14.69
CA ASP A 89 -8.34 -20.19 -15.85
C ASP A 89 -9.28 -19.29 -16.69
N ASN A 90 -10.58 -19.53 -16.62
CA ASN A 90 -11.60 -18.79 -17.38
C ASN A 90 -12.39 -17.77 -16.50
N GLU A 91 -11.97 -17.55 -15.26
CA GLU A 91 -12.65 -16.66 -14.33
C GLU A 91 -11.86 -15.36 -14.14
N VAL A 92 -12.60 -14.27 -13.94
CA VAL A 92 -12.06 -12.93 -13.71
C VAL A 92 -12.64 -12.38 -12.41
N ALA A 93 -11.77 -11.92 -11.52
CA ALA A 93 -12.18 -11.22 -10.31
C ALA A 93 -12.38 -9.74 -10.59
N PHE A 94 -13.50 -9.20 -10.12
CA PHE A 94 -13.75 -7.76 -10.07
C PHE A 94 -13.83 -7.29 -8.62
N ARG A 95 -13.24 -6.13 -8.37
CA ARG A 95 -13.35 -5.47 -7.09
C ARG A 95 -14.54 -4.51 -7.12
N CYS A 96 -15.46 -4.65 -6.16
CA CYS A 96 -16.58 -3.73 -5.96
C CYS A 96 -16.40 -3.00 -4.63
N ASN A 97 -16.64 -1.69 -4.64
CA ASN A 97 -16.73 -0.89 -3.42
C ASN A 97 -18.16 -0.37 -3.25
N LEU A 98 -18.65 -0.41 -2.03
CA LEU A 98 -19.87 0.29 -1.66
C LEU A 98 -19.57 1.77 -1.49
N VAL A 99 -20.41 2.63 -2.05
CA VAL A 99 -20.26 4.08 -2.00
C VAL A 99 -21.60 4.74 -1.75
N THR A 100 -21.59 5.94 -1.19
CA THR A 100 -22.80 6.76 -1.07
C THR A 100 -22.88 7.72 -2.25
N LEU A 101 -24.01 7.70 -2.96
CA LEU A 101 -24.30 8.64 -4.03
C LEU A 101 -25.25 9.73 -3.55
N LYS A 102 -25.05 10.95 -4.07
CA LYS A 102 -25.98 12.08 -3.94
C LYS A 102 -26.11 12.75 -5.30
N ASN A 103 -27.32 12.80 -5.85
CA ASN A 103 -27.57 13.37 -7.19
C ASN A 103 -26.62 12.76 -8.26
N ASP A 104 -26.55 11.44 -8.32
CA ASP A 104 -25.70 10.67 -9.24
C ASP A 104 -24.19 10.97 -9.16
N THR A 105 -23.75 11.65 -8.10
CA THR A 105 -22.35 11.93 -7.83
C THR A 105 -21.89 11.19 -6.58
N MET A 106 -20.69 10.61 -6.61
CA MET A 106 -20.10 9.95 -5.44
C MET A 106 -19.87 10.98 -4.35
N ASN A 107 -20.62 10.85 -3.25
CA ASN A 107 -20.56 11.73 -2.10
C ASN A 107 -19.62 11.20 -1.02
N ASP A 108 -19.56 9.89 -0.85
CA ASP A 108 -18.68 9.21 0.10
C ASP A 108 -18.25 7.87 -0.49
N TYR A 109 -16.94 7.70 -0.62
CA TYR A 109 -16.31 6.50 -1.18
C TYR A 109 -16.32 5.30 -0.22
N SER A 110 -16.61 5.53 1.05
CA SER A 110 -16.63 4.51 2.11
C SER A 110 -18.03 4.03 2.49
N ALA A 111 -19.07 4.53 1.80
CA ALA A 111 -20.47 4.26 2.15
C ALA A 111 -20.81 4.55 3.63
N GLY A 112 -20.24 5.64 4.20
CA GLY A 112 -20.42 5.99 5.62
C GLY A 112 -19.74 5.04 6.58
N HIS A 113 -18.73 4.26 6.13
CA HIS A 113 -18.12 3.18 6.89
C HIS A 113 -19.15 2.12 7.32
N ILE A 114 -19.98 1.70 6.35
CA ILE A 114 -21.00 0.65 6.55
C ILE A 114 -20.43 -0.53 7.36
N SER A 115 -21.19 -0.98 8.33
CA SER A 115 -20.79 -2.09 9.20
C SER A 115 -20.98 -3.45 8.53
N SER A 116 -20.39 -4.49 9.08
CA SER A 116 -20.56 -5.87 8.58
C SER A 116 -21.96 -6.44 8.87
N GLU A 117 -22.78 -5.76 9.68
CA GLU A 117 -24.14 -6.17 10.02
C GLU A 117 -25.18 -5.57 9.07
N GLU A 118 -24.86 -4.52 8.33
CA GLU A 118 -25.68 -3.85 7.31
C GLU A 118 -25.49 -4.47 5.94
#